data_bc7e90bd69ec4604a29b0e5c28f9e68a
#
_entry.id   bc7e90bd69ec4604a29b0e5c28f9e68a
#
_cell.length_a   1.000
_cell.length_b   1.000
_cell.length_c   1.000
_cell.angle_alpha   90.00
_cell.angle_beta   90.00
_cell.angle_gamma   90.00
#
_symmetry.space_group_name_H-M   'P 1'
#
loop_
_entity.id
_entity.type
_entity.pdbx_description
1 polymer ?
#
loop_
_entity_poly.entity_id
_entity_poly.type
_entity_poly.pdbx_seq_one_letter_code
_entity_poly.pdbx_strand_id
1 'polypeptide(L)'
;MFQKTDYYGCFLVVICAALMGCNKPLEDSVAQQIKKETSAQSGEQAKSLTDVAGRATVPVGETKSGLKNTMPKSAQPYIGRYQATISCDDPFVRCKEGTADYVINLLEDGIAHRNLIHSGQISFASNPYHRQDRWSYDVQNHQVILYRSNGVEFFYNIDKDQNLVMDLDKIAHASALNEQYFAEGNPFPQQAYRLLKEKVS
;
A
#
# COMPACT_ATOMS: atom_id res chain seq x y z
N MET A 1 55.41 16.17 -13.65
CA MET A 1 56.37 16.20 -12.52
C MET A 1 55.54 16.55 -11.29
N PHE A 2 55.71 15.78 -10.18
CA PHE A 2 55.03 15.84 -8.90
C PHE A 2 53.64 15.14 -8.85
N GLN A 3 53.35 14.27 -7.95
CA GLN A 3 54.05 13.29 -7.08
C GLN A 3 52.92 12.55 -6.35
N LYS A 4 52.98 11.26 -6.29
CA LYS A 4 52.16 10.32 -5.53
C LYS A 4 52.25 10.69 -4.03
N THR A 5 51.14 10.48 -3.30
CA THR A 5 51.19 10.09 -1.90
C THR A 5 50.16 9.02 -1.60
N ASP A 6 50.70 7.82 -1.41
CA ASP A 6 50.04 6.66 -0.81
C ASP A 6 49.84 6.91 0.69
N TYR A 7 48.65 6.58 1.20
CA TYR A 7 48.47 6.38 2.66
C TYR A 7 47.87 4.98 2.88
N TYR A 8 48.76 4.06 3.17
CA TYR A 8 48.49 2.83 3.86
C TYR A 8 48.29 3.16 5.36
N GLY A 9 47.14 2.82 5.91
CA GLY A 9 46.84 2.87 7.35
C GLY A 9 46.18 1.59 7.79
N CYS A 10 47.04 0.66 8.16
CA CYS A 10 46.71 -0.61 8.80
C CYS A 10 46.14 -0.35 10.19
N PHE A 11 44.92 -0.79 10.51
CA PHE A 11 44.49 -1.00 11.90
C PHE A 11 43.75 -2.32 12.03
N LEU A 12 44.56 -3.30 12.44
CA LEU A 12 44.17 -4.57 12.97
C LEU A 12 43.83 -4.37 14.45
N VAL A 13 42.59 -4.55 14.86
CA VAL A 13 42.23 -4.80 16.26
C VAL A 13 41.39 -6.04 16.34
N VAL A 14 42.03 -7.08 16.79
CA VAL A 14 41.46 -8.36 17.24
C VAL A 14 40.90 -8.12 18.64
N ILE A 15 39.62 -8.36 18.86
CA ILE A 15 39.07 -8.60 20.19
C ILE A 15 38.25 -9.87 20.14
N CYS A 16 38.87 -10.97 20.56
CA CYS A 16 38.21 -12.19 21.02
C CYS A 16 37.63 -11.94 22.40
N ALA A 17 36.33 -12.10 22.57
CA ALA A 17 35.75 -12.31 23.89
C ALA A 17 34.80 -13.52 23.80
N ALA A 18 35.25 -14.62 24.37
CA ALA A 18 34.47 -15.80 24.61
C ALA A 18 33.42 -15.52 25.70
N LEU A 19 32.16 -15.81 25.43
CA LEU A 19 31.15 -16.01 26.46
C LEU A 19 30.54 -17.39 26.27
N MET A 20 31.08 -18.35 27.00
CA MET A 20 30.40 -19.59 27.36
C MET A 20 29.26 -19.22 28.31
N GLY A 21 28.03 -19.45 27.91
CA GLY A 21 26.83 -19.28 28.73
C GLY A 21 25.90 -20.49 28.58
N CYS A 22 25.79 -21.22 29.64
CA CYS A 22 25.11 -22.48 29.89
C CYS A 22 23.76 -22.69 29.24
N ASN A 23 23.63 -23.76 28.49
CA ASN A 23 22.38 -24.45 28.22
C ASN A 23 21.84 -25.09 29.53
N LYS A 24 20.67 -24.64 29.96
CA LYS A 24 19.79 -25.43 30.81
C LYS A 24 18.56 -25.82 30.02
N PRO A 25 18.15 -27.09 29.97
CA PRO A 25 16.92 -27.50 29.33
C PRO A 25 15.72 -27.05 30.18
N LEU A 26 14.82 -26.31 29.56
CA LEU A 26 13.58 -25.83 30.15
C LEU A 26 12.44 -26.79 29.73
N GLU A 27 12.47 -28.01 30.31
CA GLU A 27 11.54 -29.07 29.91
C GLU A 27 10.71 -29.68 31.05
N ASP A 28 10.64 -29.03 32.22
CA ASP A 28 9.88 -29.63 33.34
C ASP A 28 8.84 -28.72 34.03
N SER A 29 8.59 -27.52 33.53
CA SER A 29 7.60 -26.62 34.18
C SER A 29 6.25 -26.49 33.46
N VAL A 30 6.12 -26.96 32.21
CA VAL A 30 4.88 -26.87 31.45
C VAL A 30 3.94 -28.05 31.70
N ALA A 31 4.50 -29.24 32.07
CA ALA A 31 3.70 -30.43 32.32
C ALA A 31 2.95 -30.41 33.66
N GLN A 32 3.36 -29.58 34.63
CA GLN A 32 2.70 -29.51 35.95
C GLN A 32 1.58 -28.45 36.02
N GLN A 33 1.53 -27.48 35.14
CA GLN A 33 0.43 -26.51 35.12
C GLN A 33 -0.83 -27.04 34.40
N ILE A 34 -0.70 -27.95 33.46
CA ILE A 34 -1.84 -28.51 32.72
C ILE A 34 -2.66 -29.51 33.59
N LYS A 35 -2.06 -30.09 34.64
CA LYS A 35 -2.75 -31.05 35.52
C LYS A 35 -3.54 -30.43 36.68
N LYS A 36 -3.46 -29.11 36.88
CA LYS A 36 -4.15 -28.43 37.99
C LYS A 36 -5.40 -27.65 37.56
N GLU A 37 -5.66 -27.54 36.28
CA GLU A 37 -6.87 -26.83 35.74
C GLU A 37 -7.99 -27.77 35.25
N THR A 38 -7.79 -29.09 35.29
CA THR A 38 -8.77 -30.06 34.78
C THR A 38 -9.70 -30.67 35.85
N SER A 39 -9.62 -30.21 37.12
CA SER A 39 -10.45 -30.80 38.19
C SER A 39 -11.33 -29.81 38.95
N ALA A 40 -11.62 -28.66 38.39
CA ALA A 40 -12.61 -27.74 38.96
C ALA A 40 -13.40 -27.07 37.86
N GLN A 41 -14.35 -27.77 37.24
CA GLN A 41 -15.56 -27.25 36.66
C GLN A 41 -16.42 -28.37 36.06
N SER A 42 -16.99 -29.13 36.95
CA SER A 42 -18.20 -29.89 36.67
C SER A 42 -19.36 -28.99 37.10
N GLY A 43 -20.07 -28.38 36.13
CA GLY A 43 -21.31 -27.67 36.43
C GLY A 43 -21.53 -26.34 35.70
N GLU A 44 -21.24 -26.25 34.39
CA GLU A 44 -21.81 -25.16 33.60
C GLU A 44 -22.49 -25.73 32.37
N GLN A 45 -23.80 -25.49 32.33
CA GLN A 45 -24.69 -25.84 31.25
C GLN A 45 -24.11 -25.37 29.91
N ALA A 46 -23.97 -26.28 28.95
CA ALA A 46 -23.62 -25.98 27.58
C ALA A 46 -24.62 -24.96 27.04
N LYS A 47 -24.26 -23.68 27.04
CA LYS A 47 -25.02 -22.64 26.38
C LYS A 47 -25.03 -22.96 24.89
N SER A 48 -26.22 -23.14 24.35
CA SER A 48 -26.44 -23.37 22.92
C SER A 48 -25.77 -22.27 22.10
N LEU A 49 -25.10 -22.62 21.03
CA LEU A 49 -24.52 -21.67 20.06
C LEU A 49 -25.54 -20.63 19.55
N THR A 50 -26.82 -20.96 19.58
CA THR A 50 -27.93 -20.06 19.26
C THR A 50 -28.11 -18.92 20.28
N ASP A 51 -27.77 -19.15 21.57
CA ASP A 51 -27.85 -18.09 22.59
C ASP A 51 -26.75 -17.05 22.46
N VAL A 52 -25.60 -17.45 21.88
CA VAL A 52 -24.48 -16.54 21.62
C VAL A 52 -24.76 -15.73 20.35
N ALA A 53 -25.38 -16.34 19.34
CA ALA A 53 -25.72 -15.63 18.10
C ALA A 53 -26.78 -14.55 18.29
N GLY A 54 -27.70 -14.71 19.24
CA GLY A 54 -28.73 -13.72 19.56
C GLY A 54 -28.21 -12.47 20.28
N ARG A 55 -27.00 -12.52 20.87
CA ARG A 55 -26.39 -11.39 21.58
C ARG A 55 -25.33 -10.65 20.74
N ALA A 56 -25.00 -11.18 19.59
CA ALA A 56 -24.02 -10.55 18.67
C ALA A 56 -24.63 -9.49 17.74
N THR A 57 -25.92 -9.21 17.84
CA THR A 57 -26.44 -7.96 17.29
C THR A 57 -26.05 -6.82 18.23
N VAL A 58 -24.80 -6.40 18.13
CA VAL A 58 -24.46 -5.01 18.44
C VAL A 58 -25.43 -4.20 17.60
N PRO A 59 -26.31 -3.35 18.21
CA PRO A 59 -27.05 -2.41 17.40
C PRO A 59 -25.97 -1.63 16.65
N VAL A 60 -25.88 -1.83 15.34
CA VAL A 60 -25.18 -0.90 14.48
C VAL A 60 -25.94 0.38 14.74
N GLY A 61 -25.40 1.18 15.69
CA GLY A 61 -25.87 2.53 15.88
C GLY A 61 -25.87 3.07 14.48
N GLU A 62 -27.02 3.52 14.02
CA GLU A 62 -27.14 4.26 12.78
C GLU A 62 -26.09 5.35 12.87
N THR A 63 -24.91 5.03 12.34
CA THR A 63 -23.90 6.03 12.06
C THR A 63 -24.66 6.94 11.13
N LYS A 64 -25.11 8.09 11.66
CA LYS A 64 -25.79 9.13 10.91
C LYS A 64 -25.02 9.19 9.61
N SER A 65 -25.69 8.77 8.55
CA SER A 65 -25.21 8.77 7.18
C SER A 65 -24.59 10.14 6.95
N GLY A 66 -23.28 10.24 7.23
CA GLY A 66 -22.50 11.40 6.83
C GLY A 66 -22.77 11.54 5.35
N LEU A 67 -23.07 12.73 4.89
CA LEU A 67 -23.33 13.04 3.49
C LEU A 67 -22.43 12.14 2.65
N LYS A 68 -23.04 11.21 1.90
CA LYS A 68 -22.29 10.44 0.90
C LYS A 68 -21.67 11.49 0.00
N ASN A 69 -20.37 11.68 0.10
CA ASN A 69 -19.60 12.51 -0.81
C ASN A 69 -19.60 11.81 -2.15
N THR A 70 -20.74 11.85 -2.82
CA THR A 70 -20.88 11.27 -4.15
C THR A 70 -20.20 12.21 -5.12
N MET A 71 -19.31 11.69 -5.94
CA MET A 71 -18.63 12.45 -6.97
C MET A 71 -19.63 13.18 -7.89
N PRO A 72 -19.30 14.39 -8.38
CA PRO A 72 -20.16 15.13 -9.26
C PRO A 72 -20.47 14.33 -10.54
N LYS A 73 -21.64 14.57 -11.15
CA LYS A 73 -22.08 13.85 -12.36
C LYS A 73 -21.04 13.87 -13.48
N SER A 74 -20.28 14.96 -13.61
CA SER A 74 -19.20 15.08 -14.60
C SER A 74 -18.04 14.11 -14.38
N ALA A 75 -17.83 13.63 -13.15
CA ALA A 75 -16.79 12.66 -12.81
C ALA A 75 -17.23 11.20 -12.96
N GLN A 76 -18.54 10.94 -12.96
CA GLN A 76 -19.09 9.58 -13.00
C GLN A 76 -18.60 8.72 -14.18
N PRO A 77 -18.40 9.26 -15.41
CA PRO A 77 -17.87 8.47 -16.51
C PRO A 77 -16.47 7.89 -16.24
N TYR A 78 -15.73 8.45 -15.29
CA TYR A 78 -14.35 8.05 -14.99
C TYR A 78 -14.24 7.13 -13.77
N ILE A 79 -15.34 6.83 -13.10
CA ILE A 79 -15.39 5.77 -12.07
C ILE A 79 -15.08 4.44 -12.72
N GLY A 80 -14.25 3.63 -12.05
CA GLY A 80 -13.90 2.29 -12.52
C GLY A 80 -12.46 1.91 -12.26
N ARG A 81 -12.08 0.78 -12.84
CA ARG A 81 -10.74 0.22 -12.72
C ARG A 81 -9.91 0.52 -13.96
N TYR A 82 -8.67 0.89 -13.71
CA TYR A 82 -7.68 1.23 -14.72
C TYR A 82 -6.39 0.46 -14.45
N GLN A 83 -5.73 -0.04 -15.50
CA GLN A 83 -4.54 -0.86 -15.36
C GLN A 83 -3.51 -0.56 -16.46
N ALA A 84 -2.23 -0.57 -16.07
CA ALA A 84 -1.09 -0.59 -16.99
C ALA A 84 -0.07 -1.62 -16.51
N THR A 85 0.51 -2.38 -17.43
CA THR A 85 1.65 -3.26 -17.15
C THR A 85 2.94 -2.50 -17.40
N ILE A 86 3.83 -2.44 -16.40
CA ILE A 86 5.05 -1.64 -16.38
C ILE A 86 6.24 -2.57 -16.14
N SER A 87 7.33 -2.39 -16.92
CA SER A 87 8.57 -3.14 -16.70
C SER A 87 9.18 -2.82 -15.34
N CYS A 88 9.77 -3.81 -14.68
CA CYS A 88 10.53 -3.63 -13.45
C CYS A 88 11.83 -2.80 -13.65
N ASP A 89 12.24 -2.55 -14.90
CA ASP A 89 13.33 -1.61 -15.21
C ASP A 89 12.95 -0.16 -14.88
N ASP A 90 11.64 0.15 -14.82
CA ASP A 90 11.17 1.45 -14.34
C ASP A 90 11.14 1.47 -12.81
N PRO A 91 11.91 2.35 -12.17
CA PRO A 91 11.97 2.44 -10.70
C PRO A 91 10.61 2.79 -10.07
N PHE A 92 9.68 3.33 -10.83
CA PHE A 92 8.34 3.69 -10.37
C PHE A 92 7.59 2.51 -9.73
N VAL A 93 7.75 1.30 -10.28
CA VAL A 93 7.06 0.09 -9.78
C VAL A 93 7.82 -0.69 -8.72
N ARG A 94 9.10 -0.36 -8.46
CA ARG A 94 9.91 -0.91 -7.36
C ARG A 94 9.96 -2.44 -7.32
N CYS A 95 9.98 -3.10 -8.45
CA CYS A 95 10.21 -4.54 -8.56
C CYS A 95 11.63 -4.84 -9.06
N LYS A 96 12.07 -6.10 -8.96
CA LYS A 96 13.46 -6.47 -9.32
C LYS A 96 13.59 -6.88 -10.77
N GLU A 97 12.62 -7.67 -11.28
CA GLU A 97 12.65 -8.25 -12.62
C GLU A 97 11.23 -8.54 -13.10
N GLY A 98 11.04 -8.60 -14.42
CA GLY A 98 9.76 -8.87 -15.05
C GLY A 98 8.89 -7.63 -15.18
N THR A 99 7.63 -7.72 -14.82
CA THR A 99 6.65 -6.63 -14.90
C THR A 99 5.80 -6.54 -13.63
N ALA A 100 5.22 -5.35 -13.43
CA ALA A 100 4.20 -5.13 -12.43
C ALA A 100 2.95 -4.53 -13.09
N ASP A 101 1.79 -4.94 -12.61
CA ASP A 101 0.54 -4.28 -12.96
C ASP A 101 0.27 -3.14 -11.99
N TYR A 102 0.24 -1.93 -12.54
CA TYR A 102 -0.17 -0.73 -11.82
C TYR A 102 -1.67 -0.54 -12.01
N VAL A 103 -2.41 -0.68 -10.91
CA VAL A 103 -3.87 -0.68 -10.91
C VAL A 103 -4.39 0.48 -10.07
N ILE A 104 -5.36 1.21 -10.61
CA ILE A 104 -6.13 2.25 -9.90
C ILE A 104 -7.61 1.90 -9.98
N ASN A 105 -8.30 1.89 -8.84
CA ASN A 105 -9.76 1.83 -8.77
C ASN A 105 -10.27 3.18 -8.28
N LEU A 106 -11.00 3.89 -9.12
CA LEU A 106 -11.66 5.15 -8.80
C LEU A 106 -13.09 4.87 -8.35
N LEU A 107 -13.43 5.23 -7.11
CA LEU A 107 -14.72 4.96 -6.49
C LEU A 107 -15.62 6.21 -6.53
N GLU A 108 -16.93 6.00 -6.46
CA GLU A 108 -17.95 7.07 -6.52
C GLU A 108 -17.95 8.03 -5.33
N ASP A 109 -17.30 7.65 -4.22
CA ASP A 109 -17.15 8.46 -3.01
C ASP A 109 -15.89 9.36 -3.01
N GLY A 110 -15.13 9.38 -4.13
CA GLY A 110 -13.90 10.13 -4.25
C GLY A 110 -12.67 9.44 -3.66
N ILE A 111 -12.82 8.19 -3.23
CA ILE A 111 -11.69 7.35 -2.83
C ILE A 111 -11.08 6.68 -4.06
N ALA A 112 -9.77 6.53 -4.05
CA ALA A 112 -9.04 5.76 -5.04
C ALA A 112 -8.18 4.70 -4.34
N HIS A 113 -8.24 3.47 -4.84
CA HIS A 113 -7.33 2.41 -4.40
C HIS A 113 -6.27 2.18 -5.45
N ARG A 114 -5.02 2.26 -5.04
CA ARG A 114 -3.86 2.08 -5.91
C ARG A 114 -3.05 0.87 -5.47
N ASN A 115 -2.80 -0.04 -6.40
CA ASN A 115 -2.06 -1.28 -6.17
C ASN A 115 -0.95 -1.46 -7.18
N LEU A 116 0.12 -2.13 -6.74
CA LEU A 116 1.14 -2.72 -7.59
C LEU A 116 1.11 -4.23 -7.38
N ILE A 117 0.93 -4.98 -8.45
CA ILE A 117 0.81 -6.43 -8.44
C ILE A 117 2.02 -7.01 -9.15
N HIS A 118 2.89 -7.68 -8.42
CA HIS A 118 4.08 -8.31 -8.96
C HIS A 118 3.87 -9.82 -9.07
N SER A 119 4.16 -10.42 -10.23
CA SER A 119 4.09 -11.88 -10.43
C SER A 119 2.78 -12.51 -9.95
N GLY A 120 1.66 -11.78 -10.09
CA GLY A 120 0.34 -12.24 -9.63
C GLY A 120 0.14 -12.25 -8.11
N GLN A 121 1.10 -11.78 -7.33
CA GLN A 121 0.99 -11.71 -5.87
C GLN A 121 0.49 -10.33 -5.43
N ILE A 122 -0.64 -10.34 -4.72
CA ILE A 122 -1.16 -9.16 -4.02
C ILE A 122 -0.96 -9.39 -2.53
N SER A 123 -0.12 -8.59 -1.90
CA SER A 123 0.02 -8.57 -0.46
C SER A 123 -0.89 -7.51 0.15
N PHE A 124 -1.82 -7.88 1.00
CA PHE A 124 -2.83 -6.92 1.48
C PHE A 124 -2.45 -6.22 2.78
N ALA A 125 -2.06 -6.89 3.81
CA ALA A 125 -2.08 -6.37 5.18
C ALA A 125 -1.14 -5.17 5.46
N SER A 126 0.13 -5.34 5.40
CA SER A 126 1.12 -4.27 5.63
C SER A 126 1.78 -3.82 4.33
N ASN A 127 1.10 -4.05 3.22
CA ASN A 127 1.67 -3.89 1.90
C ASN A 127 1.92 -2.41 1.56
N PRO A 128 3.16 -1.99 1.37
CA PRO A 128 3.45 -0.63 0.90
C PRO A 128 2.90 -0.36 -0.50
N TYR A 129 2.51 -1.39 -1.23
CA TYR A 129 1.97 -1.32 -2.60
C TYR A 129 0.46 -1.11 -2.65
N HIS A 130 -0.27 -1.35 -1.56
CA HIS A 130 -1.68 -0.98 -1.44
C HIS A 130 -1.79 0.41 -0.83
N ARG A 131 -2.39 1.34 -1.56
CA ARG A 131 -2.58 2.71 -1.10
C ARG A 131 -4.02 3.14 -1.31
N GLN A 132 -4.58 3.74 -0.29
CA GLN A 132 -5.84 4.46 -0.36
C GLN A 132 -5.51 5.94 -0.55
N ASP A 133 -5.94 6.48 -1.66
CA ASP A 133 -5.76 7.87 -2.07
C ASP A 133 -7.13 8.53 -2.22
N ARG A 134 -7.17 9.80 -2.54
CA ARG A 134 -8.38 10.49 -2.97
C ARG A 134 -8.25 10.86 -4.44
N TRP A 135 -9.38 11.08 -5.11
CA TRP A 135 -9.36 11.54 -6.49
C TRP A 135 -10.41 12.59 -6.76
N SER A 136 -10.18 13.39 -7.78
CA SER A 136 -11.15 14.35 -8.33
C SER A 136 -11.04 14.37 -9.85
N TYR A 137 -12.06 14.97 -10.47
CA TYR A 137 -12.07 15.26 -11.89
C TYR A 137 -12.02 16.77 -12.11
N ASP A 138 -10.97 17.23 -12.78
CA ASP A 138 -10.84 18.61 -13.25
C ASP A 138 -11.53 18.75 -14.62
N VAL A 139 -12.68 19.40 -14.60
CA VAL A 139 -13.50 19.62 -15.79
C VAL A 139 -12.80 20.56 -16.79
N GLN A 140 -12.03 21.53 -16.30
CA GLN A 140 -11.42 22.56 -17.16
C GLN A 140 -10.25 21.98 -17.97
N ASN A 141 -9.44 21.16 -17.32
CA ASN A 141 -8.27 20.54 -17.95
C ASN A 141 -8.55 19.15 -18.50
N HIS A 142 -9.76 18.62 -18.29
CA HIS A 142 -10.15 17.27 -18.69
C HIS A 142 -9.21 16.19 -18.12
N GLN A 143 -8.94 16.28 -16.81
CA GLN A 143 -7.98 15.44 -16.11
C GLN A 143 -8.57 14.77 -14.88
N VAL A 144 -8.12 13.56 -14.58
CA VAL A 144 -8.26 12.94 -13.28
C VAL A 144 -7.03 13.30 -12.43
N ILE A 145 -7.26 13.78 -11.22
CA ILE A 145 -6.19 14.08 -10.25
C ILE A 145 -6.30 13.09 -9.10
N LEU A 146 -5.19 12.43 -8.81
CA LEU A 146 -5.05 11.49 -7.70
C LEU A 146 -4.21 12.15 -6.59
N TYR A 147 -4.80 12.35 -5.42
CA TYR A 147 -4.16 12.92 -4.24
C TYR A 147 -3.66 11.79 -3.34
N ARG A 148 -2.37 11.59 -3.28
CA ARG A 148 -1.75 10.60 -2.41
C ARG A 148 -1.84 11.01 -0.94
N SER A 149 -1.79 10.05 -0.03
CA SER A 149 -1.85 10.29 1.42
C SER A 149 -0.73 11.20 1.97
N ASN A 150 0.39 11.30 1.25
CA ASN A 150 1.49 12.22 1.55
C ASN A 150 1.35 13.60 0.90
N GLY A 151 0.23 13.90 0.24
CA GLY A 151 -0.07 15.17 -0.41
C GLY A 151 0.45 15.30 -1.84
N VAL A 152 1.26 14.36 -2.33
CA VAL A 152 1.74 14.35 -3.72
C VAL A 152 0.58 14.09 -4.69
N GLU A 153 0.52 14.84 -5.76
CA GLU A 153 -0.54 14.79 -6.75
C GLU A 153 -0.08 14.07 -8.03
N PHE A 154 -0.93 13.21 -8.55
CA PHE A 154 -0.72 12.56 -9.84
C PHE A 154 -1.81 12.97 -10.81
N PHE A 155 -1.41 13.49 -11.96
CA PHE A 155 -2.30 14.00 -12.99
C PHE A 155 -2.39 13.02 -14.15
N TYR A 156 -3.62 12.79 -14.61
CA TYR A 156 -3.90 11.90 -15.72
C TYR A 156 -4.79 12.59 -16.74
N ASN A 157 -4.29 12.76 -17.95
CA ASN A 157 -5.10 13.17 -19.10
C ASN A 157 -6.05 12.04 -19.48
N ILE A 158 -7.25 12.37 -19.90
CA ILE A 158 -8.24 11.39 -20.35
C ILE A 158 -8.18 11.33 -21.88
N ASP A 159 -7.94 10.13 -22.43
CA ASP A 159 -7.94 9.95 -23.87
C ASP A 159 -9.36 9.72 -24.43
N LYS A 160 -9.48 9.65 -25.77
CA LYS A 160 -10.77 9.44 -26.48
C LYS A 160 -11.48 8.12 -26.09
N ASP A 161 -10.74 7.13 -25.59
CA ASP A 161 -11.25 5.83 -25.19
C ASP A 161 -11.51 5.75 -23.68
N GLN A 162 -11.45 6.89 -22.97
CA GLN A 162 -11.59 7.03 -21.51
C GLN A 162 -10.48 6.36 -20.71
N ASN A 163 -9.33 6.09 -21.30
CA ASN A 163 -8.16 5.66 -20.57
C ASN A 163 -7.47 6.83 -19.87
N LEU A 164 -6.69 6.54 -18.83
CA LEU A 164 -5.91 7.53 -18.10
C LEU A 164 -4.48 7.52 -18.61
N VAL A 165 -3.96 8.68 -19.04
CA VAL A 165 -2.57 8.83 -19.49
C VAL A 165 -1.85 9.77 -18.53
N MET A 166 -0.74 9.32 -17.92
CA MET A 166 0.03 10.14 -16.98
C MET A 166 0.50 11.44 -17.65
N ASP A 167 0.30 12.56 -16.98
CA ASP A 167 0.86 13.86 -17.34
C ASP A 167 2.14 14.08 -16.55
N LEU A 168 3.27 13.68 -17.13
CA LEU A 168 4.56 13.68 -16.43
C LEU A 168 5.01 15.09 -16.03
N ASP A 169 4.74 16.10 -16.84
CA ASP A 169 5.13 17.46 -16.53
C ASP A 169 4.38 17.98 -15.30
N LYS A 170 3.05 17.80 -15.26
CA LYS A 170 2.27 18.18 -14.09
C LYS A 170 2.62 17.34 -12.85
N ILE A 171 2.86 16.03 -13.02
CA ILE A 171 3.29 15.17 -11.90
C ILE A 171 4.61 15.69 -11.32
N ALA A 172 5.53 16.18 -12.16
CA ALA A 172 6.81 16.71 -11.67
C ALA A 172 6.67 18.10 -11.03
N HIS A 173 5.86 19.00 -11.61
CA HIS A 173 5.99 20.44 -11.36
C HIS A 173 4.70 21.14 -10.91
N ALA A 174 3.57 20.45 -10.74
CA ALA A 174 2.29 21.10 -10.42
C ALA A 174 2.28 21.77 -9.04
N SER A 175 3.11 21.34 -8.11
CA SER A 175 3.22 21.92 -6.78
C SER A 175 4.65 21.81 -6.23
N ALA A 176 5.02 22.73 -5.33
CA ALA A 176 6.29 22.67 -4.63
C ALA A 176 6.50 21.33 -3.88
N LEU A 177 5.41 20.73 -3.41
CA LEU A 177 5.46 19.42 -2.76
C LEU A 177 5.83 18.29 -3.74
N ASN A 178 5.29 18.34 -4.96
CA ASN A 178 5.66 17.38 -6.00
C ASN A 178 7.12 17.53 -6.39
N GLU A 179 7.58 18.76 -6.64
CA GLU A 179 8.97 19.07 -6.98
C GLU A 179 9.91 18.55 -5.90
N GLN A 180 9.64 18.88 -4.64
CA GLN A 180 10.46 18.41 -3.51
C GLN A 180 10.46 16.88 -3.43
N TYR A 181 9.30 16.25 -3.52
CA TYR A 181 9.16 14.78 -3.41
C TYR A 181 10.04 14.04 -4.42
N PHE A 182 10.05 14.48 -5.68
CA PHE A 182 10.87 13.84 -6.71
C PHE A 182 12.34 14.25 -6.64
N ALA A 183 12.65 15.48 -6.21
CA ALA A 183 14.02 15.93 -5.97
C ALA A 183 14.71 15.15 -4.82
N GLU A 184 13.94 14.62 -3.87
CA GLU A 184 14.42 13.73 -2.81
C GLU A 184 14.74 12.30 -3.28
N GLY A 185 14.63 12.02 -4.59
CA GLY A 185 14.95 10.73 -5.20
C GLY A 185 13.81 9.70 -5.12
N ASN A 186 12.58 10.14 -4.84
CA ASN A 186 11.44 9.24 -4.93
C ASN A 186 11.20 8.82 -6.39
N PRO A 187 10.78 7.56 -6.61
CA PRO A 187 10.62 7.02 -7.96
C PRO A 187 9.63 7.81 -8.81
N PHE A 188 10.10 8.27 -9.96
CA PHE A 188 9.33 8.97 -10.98
C PHE A 188 9.11 8.04 -12.19
N PRO A 189 7.92 8.02 -12.83
CA PRO A 189 7.70 7.22 -14.02
C PRO A 189 8.61 7.66 -15.18
N GLN A 190 9.28 6.72 -15.83
CA GLN A 190 10.19 7.04 -16.96
C GLN A 190 9.43 7.43 -18.23
N GLN A 191 8.15 7.08 -18.33
CA GLN A 191 7.29 7.44 -19.45
C GLN A 191 5.85 7.68 -19.03
N ALA A 192 5.09 8.35 -19.88
CA ALA A 192 3.65 8.59 -19.68
C ALA A 192 2.87 7.28 -19.90
N TYR A 193 2.66 6.52 -18.83
CA TYR A 193 1.90 5.28 -18.93
C TYR A 193 0.43 5.55 -19.21
N ARG A 194 -0.12 4.76 -20.15
CA ARG A 194 -1.55 4.70 -20.41
C ARG A 194 -2.17 3.57 -19.59
N LEU A 195 -3.06 3.90 -18.68
CA LEU A 195 -3.84 2.95 -17.91
C LEU A 195 -5.15 2.67 -18.63
N LEU A 196 -5.34 1.45 -19.08
CA LEU A 196 -6.53 1.04 -19.80
C LEU A 196 -7.69 0.86 -18.84
N LYS A 197 -8.85 1.41 -19.19
CA LYS A 197 -10.09 1.25 -18.44
C LYS A 197 -10.65 -0.16 -18.65
N GLU A 198 -10.91 -0.88 -17.55
CA GLU A 198 -11.63 -2.15 -17.64
C GLU A 198 -13.08 -1.91 -18.09
N LYS A 199 -13.50 -2.68 -19.09
CA LYS A 199 -14.89 -2.69 -19.53
C LYS A 199 -15.69 -3.57 -18.57
N VAL A 200 -16.71 -3.02 -17.97
CA VAL A 200 -17.69 -3.79 -17.20
C VAL A 200 -18.50 -4.62 -18.21
N SER A 201 -18.37 -5.95 -18.11
CA SER A 201 -19.10 -6.90 -18.95
C SER A 201 -20.53 -7.07 -18.44
#